data_16ee26486453aa9420f38fd1951c0062
#
_entry.id   16ee26486453aa9420f38fd1951c0062
#
_cell.length_a   1.000
_cell.length_b   1.000
_cell.length_c   1.000
_cell.angle_alpha   90.00
_cell.angle_beta   90.00
_cell.angle_gamma   90.00
#
_symmetry.space_group_name_H-M   'P 1'
#
loop_
_entity.id
_entity.type
_entity.pdbx_description
1 polymer ?
#
loop_
_entity_poly.entity_id
_entity_poly.type
_entity_poly.pdbx_seq_one_letter_code
_entity_poly.pdbx_strand_id
1 'polypeptide(L)'
;MLIQAEPLKRLVTAILIKGGSSDEEAQVVADHLVRSNLAGHDSHGVGMLQLYVRMLKEELLKPNQKPKLVKADGSILMFDGQRGYGQAVGKMAMERAIEKCRESGLVLMTLRNTHHLGRIGTYGEQSIASGMVSLHFVNVTDHPPLVAPFRGSDARFSTNPICLAMPGTEKQAPVLLDMATSRIALGKARVALNKDEALKDGLVIDHKGHPSTDPAVMAGYLFPERPDNPPLGALTPLGEYKGYGLALFCELLGGLLSGGGTIQPEHQRQNSIINNMFTLLIDPARLVDVPWMQHEVEAIVAYAKASPPANPEEPVLIAGDPERNSKKERQRQGIPIDDATWEQILEGGETLGLTRDEMLNNLQNS
;
A
#
# COMPACT_ATOMS: atom_id res chain seq x y z
N MET A 1 20.43 2.11 9.84
CA MET A 1 21.32 2.73 8.83
C MET A 1 20.55 3.64 7.89
N LEU A 2 21.26 4.54 7.14
CA LEU A 2 20.66 5.36 6.07
C LEU A 2 21.21 4.90 4.72
N ILE A 3 20.33 4.57 3.75
CA ILE A 3 20.72 4.06 2.44
C ILE A 3 20.12 4.94 1.35
N GLN A 4 20.91 5.31 0.34
CA GLN A 4 20.43 6.08 -0.79
C GLN A 4 19.47 5.25 -1.66
N ALA A 5 18.51 5.94 -2.30
CA ALA A 5 17.43 5.27 -3.03
C ALA A 5 17.93 4.37 -4.19
N GLU A 6 18.85 4.87 -5.01
CA GLU A 6 19.33 4.11 -6.16
C GLU A 6 20.15 2.86 -5.78
N PRO A 7 21.12 2.90 -4.84
CA PRO A 7 21.76 1.70 -4.33
C PRO A 7 20.77 0.68 -3.76
N LEU A 8 19.80 1.16 -2.94
CA LEU A 8 18.78 0.28 -2.38
C LEU A 8 17.93 -0.38 -3.46
N LYS A 9 17.55 0.37 -4.48
CA LYS A 9 16.80 -0.15 -5.63
C LYS A 9 17.57 -1.23 -6.38
N ARG A 10 18.89 -1.03 -6.63
CA ARG A 10 19.73 -2.07 -7.28
C ARG A 10 19.77 -3.35 -6.47
N LEU A 11 19.99 -3.27 -5.16
CA LEU A 11 19.98 -4.43 -4.27
C LEU A 11 18.65 -5.20 -4.36
N VAL A 12 17.54 -4.48 -4.22
CA VAL A 12 16.19 -5.06 -4.29
C VAL A 12 15.94 -5.72 -5.64
N THR A 13 16.33 -5.06 -6.74
CA THR A 13 16.23 -5.60 -8.11
C THR A 13 17.01 -6.91 -8.24
N ALA A 14 18.25 -6.97 -7.75
CA ALA A 14 19.06 -8.18 -7.79
C ALA A 14 18.42 -9.35 -7.02
N ILE A 15 17.84 -9.10 -5.86
CA ILE A 15 17.12 -10.11 -5.07
C ILE A 15 15.89 -10.62 -5.84
N LEU A 16 15.10 -9.73 -6.45
CA LEU A 16 13.90 -10.10 -7.20
C LEU A 16 14.24 -10.90 -8.48
N ILE A 17 15.29 -10.54 -9.20
CA ILE A 17 15.78 -11.31 -10.36
C ILE A 17 16.19 -12.72 -9.91
N LYS A 18 16.90 -12.82 -8.81
CA LYS A 18 17.29 -14.13 -8.25
C LYS A 18 16.07 -14.96 -7.83
N GLY A 19 14.97 -14.28 -7.43
CA GLY A 19 13.66 -14.89 -7.15
C GLY A 19 12.85 -15.28 -8.41
N GLY A 20 13.43 -15.12 -9.62
CA GLY A 20 12.80 -15.54 -10.87
C GLY A 20 12.04 -14.44 -11.62
N SER A 21 12.04 -13.20 -11.16
CA SER A 21 11.48 -12.07 -11.91
C SER A 21 12.35 -11.73 -13.11
N SER A 22 11.72 -11.31 -14.21
CA SER A 22 12.43 -10.63 -15.31
C SER A 22 13.02 -9.30 -14.86
N ASP A 23 13.99 -8.78 -15.58
CA ASP A 23 14.59 -7.47 -15.29
C ASP A 23 13.52 -6.37 -15.23
N GLU A 24 12.55 -6.37 -16.15
CA GLU A 24 11.47 -5.40 -16.20
C GLU A 24 10.58 -5.48 -14.95
N GLU A 25 10.10 -6.67 -14.57
CA GLU A 25 9.28 -6.86 -13.37
C GLU A 25 10.05 -6.48 -12.10
N ALA A 26 11.29 -6.94 -11.97
CA ALA A 26 12.14 -6.66 -10.82
C ALA A 26 12.35 -5.16 -10.61
N GLN A 27 12.63 -4.40 -11.69
CA GLN A 27 12.78 -2.96 -11.65
C GLN A 27 11.50 -2.25 -11.22
N VAL A 28 10.33 -2.67 -11.74
CA VAL A 28 9.04 -2.09 -11.37
C VAL A 28 8.72 -2.33 -9.89
N VAL A 29 8.93 -3.56 -9.42
CA VAL A 29 8.67 -3.91 -8.01
C VAL A 29 9.66 -3.17 -7.09
N ALA A 30 10.94 -3.15 -7.42
CA ALA A 30 11.97 -2.45 -6.64
C ALA A 30 11.69 -0.94 -6.58
N ASP A 31 11.35 -0.31 -7.70
CA ASP A 31 10.97 1.10 -7.75
C ASP A 31 9.78 1.39 -6.83
N HIS A 32 8.74 0.58 -6.90
CA HIS A 32 7.56 0.73 -6.05
C HIS A 32 7.91 0.66 -4.56
N LEU A 33 8.71 -0.34 -4.14
CA LEU A 33 9.10 -0.52 -2.75
C LEU A 33 9.94 0.65 -2.24
N VAL A 34 10.95 1.07 -3.01
CA VAL A 34 11.83 2.19 -2.64
C VAL A 34 11.05 3.51 -2.61
N ARG A 35 10.15 3.76 -3.58
CA ARG A 35 9.26 4.94 -3.57
C ARG A 35 8.31 4.93 -2.38
N SER A 36 7.83 3.77 -1.94
CA SER A 36 7.04 3.66 -0.72
C SER A 36 7.84 4.09 0.51
N ASN A 37 9.10 3.66 0.64
CA ASN A 37 9.99 4.15 1.69
C ASN A 37 10.22 5.66 1.58
N LEU A 38 10.53 6.17 0.39
CA LEU A 38 10.73 7.62 0.19
C LEU A 38 9.49 8.42 0.64
N ALA A 39 8.29 7.92 0.38
CA ALA A 39 7.04 8.55 0.79
C ALA A 39 6.72 8.41 2.29
N GLY A 40 7.55 7.70 3.07
CA GLY A 40 7.30 7.47 4.50
C GLY A 40 6.38 6.27 4.81
N HIS A 41 6.03 5.48 3.80
CA HIS A 41 5.20 4.28 3.93
C HIS A 41 6.06 3.02 4.09
N ASP A 42 6.88 2.95 5.13
CA ASP A 42 7.86 1.89 5.34
C ASP A 42 7.24 0.49 5.49
N SER A 43 5.99 0.41 5.93
CA SER A 43 5.24 -0.84 6.01
C SER A 43 4.97 -1.49 4.63
N HIS A 44 5.08 -0.72 3.55
CA HIS A 44 4.92 -1.14 2.15
C HIS A 44 6.21 -0.98 1.34
N GLY A 45 7.32 -0.72 2.03
CA GLY A 45 8.65 -0.54 1.46
C GLY A 45 9.45 -1.84 1.37
N VAL A 46 10.77 -1.71 1.30
CA VAL A 46 11.70 -2.83 1.08
C VAL A 46 11.66 -3.91 2.16
N GLY A 47 11.16 -3.60 3.37
CA GLY A 47 10.92 -4.59 4.41
C GLY A 47 9.89 -5.68 4.04
N MET A 48 9.16 -5.52 2.93
CA MET A 48 8.26 -6.55 2.40
C MET A 48 9.00 -7.69 1.67
N LEU A 49 10.28 -7.52 1.35
CA LEU A 49 11.06 -8.51 0.57
C LEU A 49 11.10 -9.89 1.24
N GLN A 50 11.32 -9.94 2.56
CA GLN A 50 11.35 -11.22 3.28
C GLN A 50 10.04 -11.99 3.10
N LEU A 51 8.90 -11.29 3.20
CA LEU A 51 7.59 -11.90 2.96
C LEU A 51 7.45 -12.38 1.50
N TYR A 52 7.88 -11.58 0.53
CA TYR A 52 7.80 -11.96 -0.88
C TYR A 52 8.68 -13.18 -1.18
N VAL A 53 9.89 -13.25 -0.64
CA VAL A 53 10.77 -14.43 -0.77
C VAL A 53 10.11 -15.67 -0.21
N ARG A 54 9.49 -15.59 0.97
CA ARG A 54 8.73 -16.70 1.55
C ARG A 54 7.59 -17.14 0.63
N MET A 55 6.78 -16.18 0.13
CA MET A 55 5.65 -16.47 -0.74
C MET A 55 6.07 -17.05 -2.10
N LEU A 56 7.24 -16.67 -2.62
CA LEU A 56 7.85 -17.29 -3.81
C LEU A 56 8.19 -18.76 -3.57
N LYS A 57 8.84 -19.08 -2.44
CA LYS A 57 9.20 -20.45 -2.10
C LYS A 57 8.00 -21.36 -1.83
N GLU A 58 6.92 -20.80 -1.31
CA GLU A 58 5.64 -21.49 -1.09
C GLU A 58 4.74 -21.52 -2.35
N GLU A 59 5.22 -21.00 -3.49
CA GLU A 59 4.50 -20.89 -4.77
C GLU A 59 3.18 -20.09 -4.67
N LEU A 60 3.06 -19.26 -3.64
CA LEU A 60 1.90 -18.39 -3.39
C LEU A 60 1.99 -17.05 -4.15
N LEU A 61 3.18 -16.65 -4.55
CA LEU A 61 3.48 -15.51 -5.42
C LEU A 61 4.11 -16.03 -6.71
N LYS A 62 3.59 -15.59 -7.86
CA LYS A 62 4.05 -16.04 -9.19
C LYS A 62 4.72 -14.90 -9.93
N PRO A 63 6.04 -14.97 -10.19
CA PRO A 63 6.73 -13.96 -10.99
C PRO A 63 6.24 -13.90 -12.44
N ASN A 64 6.46 -12.76 -13.08
CA ASN A 64 6.27 -12.53 -14.50
C ASN A 64 4.81 -12.67 -14.98
N GLN A 65 3.84 -12.52 -14.08
CA GLN A 65 2.45 -12.51 -14.47
C GLN A 65 2.05 -11.14 -15.04
N LYS A 66 1.18 -11.18 -16.04
CA LYS A 66 0.54 -9.99 -16.62
C LYS A 66 -0.94 -9.97 -16.27
N PRO A 67 -1.58 -8.81 -16.13
CA PRO A 67 -3.01 -8.76 -15.87
C PRO A 67 -3.78 -9.39 -17.04
N LYS A 68 -4.48 -10.50 -16.77
CA LYS A 68 -5.32 -11.16 -17.76
C LYS A 68 -6.66 -10.42 -17.84
N LEU A 69 -6.99 -9.89 -19.01
CA LEU A 69 -8.31 -9.30 -19.24
C LEU A 69 -9.37 -10.41 -19.20
N VAL A 70 -10.29 -10.29 -18.23
CA VAL A 70 -11.40 -11.22 -18.02
C VAL A 70 -12.63 -10.75 -18.79
N LYS A 71 -12.91 -9.44 -18.73
CA LYS A 71 -14.03 -8.81 -19.42
C LYS A 71 -13.69 -7.38 -19.79
N ALA A 72 -14.13 -6.97 -20.99
CA ALA A 72 -14.22 -5.58 -21.40
C ALA A 72 -15.64 -5.33 -21.90
N ASP A 73 -16.33 -4.31 -21.36
CA ASP A 73 -17.70 -3.97 -21.69
C ASP A 73 -17.87 -2.45 -21.60
N GLY A 74 -17.87 -1.76 -22.72
CA GLY A 74 -17.88 -0.32 -22.78
C GLY A 74 -16.70 0.31 -22.03
N SER A 75 -16.98 1.01 -20.95
CA SER A 75 -15.99 1.64 -20.05
C SER A 75 -15.61 0.74 -18.85
N ILE A 76 -16.00 -0.53 -18.84
CA ILE A 76 -15.68 -1.47 -17.75
C ILE A 76 -14.56 -2.40 -18.21
N LEU A 77 -13.49 -2.49 -17.40
CA LEU A 77 -12.37 -3.42 -17.58
C LEU A 77 -12.22 -4.29 -16.33
N MET A 78 -12.20 -5.60 -16.52
CA MET A 78 -12.00 -6.56 -15.44
C MET A 78 -10.75 -7.39 -15.68
N PHE A 79 -9.84 -7.41 -14.72
CA PHE A 79 -8.58 -8.14 -14.81
C PHE A 79 -8.44 -9.19 -13.71
N ASP A 80 -7.71 -10.26 -14.02
CA ASP A 80 -7.20 -11.23 -13.08
C ASP A 80 -5.68 -11.12 -13.02
N GLY A 81 -5.15 -10.92 -11.82
CA GLY A 81 -3.72 -10.70 -11.57
C GLY A 81 -2.90 -11.98 -11.46
N GLN A 82 -3.53 -13.16 -11.50
CA GLN A 82 -2.87 -14.46 -11.57
C GLN A 82 -1.85 -14.71 -10.45
N ARG A 83 -2.07 -14.11 -9.26
CA ARG A 83 -1.15 -14.12 -8.10
C ARG A 83 0.24 -13.53 -8.42
N GLY A 84 0.36 -12.69 -9.45
CA GLY A 84 1.59 -11.97 -9.79
C GLY A 84 1.92 -10.85 -8.80
N TYR A 85 3.13 -10.30 -8.88
CA TYR A 85 3.51 -9.11 -8.12
C TYR A 85 2.51 -7.99 -8.36
N GLY A 86 1.78 -7.60 -7.31
CA GLY A 86 0.72 -6.61 -7.43
C GLY A 86 1.21 -5.27 -7.97
N GLN A 87 2.46 -4.89 -7.65
CA GLN A 87 3.10 -3.68 -8.14
C GLN A 87 3.21 -3.67 -9.67
N ALA A 88 3.68 -4.75 -10.26
CA ALA A 88 3.84 -4.88 -11.71
C ALA A 88 2.50 -5.07 -12.41
N VAL A 89 1.68 -6.00 -11.91
CA VAL A 89 0.36 -6.30 -12.47
C VAL A 89 -0.58 -5.10 -12.37
N GLY A 90 -0.60 -4.43 -11.20
CA GLY A 90 -1.41 -3.23 -10.97
C GLY A 90 -1.02 -2.07 -11.88
N LYS A 91 0.30 -1.83 -12.04
CA LYS A 91 0.82 -0.82 -12.97
C LYS A 91 0.31 -1.06 -14.41
N MET A 92 0.44 -2.29 -14.91
CA MET A 92 0.00 -2.65 -16.26
C MET A 92 -1.53 -2.57 -16.42
N ALA A 93 -2.31 -2.96 -15.41
CA ALA A 93 -3.77 -2.83 -15.43
C ALA A 93 -4.19 -1.35 -15.48
N MET A 94 -3.53 -0.50 -14.69
CA MET A 94 -3.76 0.95 -14.69
C MET A 94 -3.40 1.59 -16.02
N GLU A 95 -2.31 1.20 -16.67
CA GLU A 95 -1.92 1.69 -18.01
C GLU A 95 -3.05 1.47 -19.02
N ARG A 96 -3.61 0.25 -19.05
CA ARG A 96 -4.74 -0.08 -19.92
C ARG A 96 -6.02 0.69 -19.56
N ALA A 97 -6.28 0.88 -18.28
CA ALA A 97 -7.43 1.65 -17.82
C ALA A 97 -7.30 3.14 -18.16
N ILE A 98 -6.11 3.72 -18.02
CA ILE A 98 -5.79 5.11 -18.40
C ILE A 98 -5.96 5.30 -19.91
N GLU A 99 -5.43 4.39 -20.73
CA GLU A 99 -5.60 4.43 -22.18
C GLU A 99 -7.10 4.43 -22.56
N LYS A 100 -7.87 3.53 -21.97
CA LYS A 100 -9.31 3.47 -22.18
C LYS A 100 -10.04 4.71 -21.70
N CYS A 101 -9.61 5.31 -20.59
CA CYS A 101 -10.22 6.52 -20.04
C CYS A 101 -10.02 7.74 -20.95
N ARG A 102 -8.89 7.87 -21.66
CA ARG A 102 -8.68 8.91 -22.68
C ARG A 102 -9.73 8.85 -23.79
N GLU A 103 -10.15 7.64 -24.17
CA GLU A 103 -11.18 7.44 -25.19
C GLU A 103 -12.58 7.75 -24.66
N SER A 104 -12.92 7.16 -23.50
CA SER A 104 -14.29 7.13 -22.97
C SER A 104 -14.63 8.24 -21.98
N GLY A 105 -13.62 8.93 -21.42
CA GLY A 105 -13.78 9.94 -20.37
C GLY A 105 -14.00 9.38 -18.97
N LEU A 106 -14.40 8.12 -18.85
CA LEU A 106 -14.67 7.41 -17.60
C LEU A 106 -14.35 5.93 -17.77
N VAL A 107 -13.66 5.34 -16.79
CA VAL A 107 -13.44 3.89 -16.72
C VAL A 107 -13.67 3.36 -15.30
N LEU A 108 -14.42 2.29 -15.21
CA LEU A 108 -14.46 1.42 -14.05
C LEU A 108 -13.52 0.23 -14.33
N MET A 109 -12.48 0.09 -13.53
CA MET A 109 -11.57 -1.05 -13.58
C MET A 109 -11.69 -1.87 -12.30
N THR A 110 -11.72 -3.20 -12.44
CA THR A 110 -11.50 -4.12 -11.33
C THR A 110 -10.29 -5.01 -11.61
N LEU A 111 -9.50 -5.25 -10.57
CA LEU A 111 -8.36 -6.17 -10.60
C LEU A 111 -8.50 -7.11 -9.40
N ARG A 112 -8.56 -8.41 -9.66
CA ARG A 112 -8.67 -9.44 -8.62
C ARG A 112 -7.47 -10.36 -8.61
N ASN A 113 -7.34 -11.14 -7.53
CA ASN A 113 -6.40 -12.26 -7.43
C ASN A 113 -4.97 -11.83 -7.80
N THR A 114 -4.55 -10.64 -7.37
CA THR A 114 -3.16 -10.22 -7.46
C THR A 114 -2.49 -10.41 -6.10
N HIS A 115 -1.19 -10.67 -6.07
CA HIS A 115 -0.45 -10.59 -4.82
C HIS A 115 -0.39 -9.13 -4.33
N HIS A 116 0.25 -8.85 -3.22
CA HIS A 116 0.28 -7.55 -2.55
C HIS A 116 0.52 -6.37 -3.52
N LEU A 117 -0.42 -5.44 -3.56
CA LEU A 117 -0.37 -4.24 -4.43
C LEU A 117 0.62 -3.17 -3.95
N GLY A 118 1.12 -3.29 -2.72
CA GLY A 118 2.00 -2.30 -2.12
C GLY A 118 1.26 -1.01 -1.71
N ARG A 119 1.91 0.13 -1.84
CA ARG A 119 1.34 1.45 -1.58
C ARG A 119 0.34 1.83 -2.68
N ILE A 120 -0.92 2.03 -2.31
CA ILE A 120 -1.99 2.29 -3.30
C ILE A 120 -1.84 3.68 -3.93
N GLY A 121 -1.31 4.65 -3.21
CA GLY A 121 -0.97 5.98 -3.74
C GLY A 121 -0.14 5.96 -5.02
N THR A 122 0.63 4.91 -5.27
CA THR A 122 1.40 4.75 -6.53
C THR A 122 0.49 4.71 -7.76
N TYR A 123 -0.68 4.08 -7.65
CA TYR A 123 -1.67 4.04 -8.75
C TYR A 123 -2.41 5.36 -8.89
N GLY A 124 -2.65 6.07 -7.78
CA GLY A 124 -3.12 7.45 -7.79
C GLY A 124 -2.12 8.39 -8.47
N GLU A 125 -0.82 8.25 -8.17
CA GLU A 125 0.24 9.02 -8.84
C GLU A 125 0.29 8.73 -10.35
N GLN A 126 0.06 7.48 -10.77
CA GLN A 126 0.00 7.09 -12.17
C GLN A 126 -1.17 7.74 -12.91
N SER A 127 -2.35 7.85 -12.29
CA SER A 127 -3.50 8.56 -12.85
C SER A 127 -3.28 10.06 -12.93
N ILE A 128 -2.71 10.67 -11.87
CA ILE A 128 -2.34 12.09 -11.82
C ILE A 128 -1.38 12.45 -12.94
N ALA A 129 -0.34 11.63 -13.18
CA ALA A 129 0.63 11.83 -14.26
C ALA A 129 -0.01 11.82 -15.65
N SER A 130 -1.23 11.28 -15.78
CA SER A 130 -2.03 11.26 -17.00
C SER A 130 -3.14 12.33 -17.01
N GLY A 131 -3.17 13.23 -16.02
CA GLY A 131 -4.18 14.28 -15.88
C GLY A 131 -5.55 13.79 -15.41
N MET A 132 -5.64 12.56 -14.87
CA MET A 132 -6.90 11.92 -14.49
C MET A 132 -7.12 11.95 -12.98
N VAL A 133 -8.39 12.08 -12.60
CA VAL A 133 -8.86 11.85 -11.23
C VAL A 133 -9.05 10.35 -11.03
N SER A 134 -8.71 9.83 -9.84
CA SER A 134 -8.95 8.42 -9.55
C SER A 134 -9.39 8.17 -8.11
N LEU A 135 -10.18 7.10 -7.96
CA LEU A 135 -10.62 6.56 -6.68
C LEU A 135 -10.29 5.06 -6.67
N HIS A 136 -9.61 4.59 -5.62
CA HIS A 136 -9.23 3.20 -5.46
C HIS A 136 -9.74 2.66 -4.13
N PHE A 137 -10.35 1.48 -4.16
CA PHE A 137 -10.80 0.73 -2.99
C PHE A 137 -10.17 -0.66 -3.06
N VAL A 138 -9.43 -1.03 -2.02
CA VAL A 138 -8.69 -2.29 -2.00
C VAL A 138 -9.09 -3.11 -0.80
N ASN A 139 -9.38 -4.39 -1.02
CA ASN A 139 -9.48 -5.35 0.07
C ASN A 139 -8.30 -6.31 0.08
N VAL A 140 -8.10 -6.96 1.21
CA VAL A 140 -7.05 -7.96 1.41
C VAL A 140 -7.69 -9.27 1.81
N THR A 141 -7.46 -10.31 1.04
CA THR A 141 -7.90 -11.67 1.30
C THR A 141 -6.70 -12.60 1.53
N ASP A 142 -6.97 -13.85 1.83
CA ASP A 142 -5.95 -14.90 2.03
C ASP A 142 -5.02 -14.68 3.23
N HIS A 143 -5.29 -13.66 4.05
CA HIS A 143 -4.56 -13.28 5.26
C HIS A 143 -5.53 -13.26 6.46
N PRO A 144 -5.09 -13.62 7.68
CA PRO A 144 -5.92 -13.45 8.88
C PRO A 144 -6.39 -11.99 9.04
N PRO A 145 -7.65 -11.74 9.43
CA PRO A 145 -8.14 -10.39 9.67
C PRO A 145 -7.35 -9.71 10.81
N LEU A 146 -7.20 -8.40 10.73
CA LEU A 146 -6.37 -7.60 11.64
C LEU A 146 -7.15 -6.52 12.39
N VAL A 147 -8.29 -6.08 11.84
CA VAL A 147 -9.04 -4.90 12.28
C VAL A 147 -10.41 -5.33 12.78
N ALA A 148 -10.77 -4.90 14.00
CA ALA A 148 -12.10 -5.15 14.54
C ALA A 148 -13.16 -4.26 13.85
N PRO A 149 -14.40 -4.75 13.66
CA PRO A 149 -15.50 -3.89 13.31
C PRO A 149 -15.82 -2.93 14.48
N PHE A 150 -16.49 -1.84 14.18
CA PHE A 150 -16.94 -0.91 15.23
C PHE A 150 -17.80 -1.64 16.27
N ARG A 151 -17.42 -1.57 17.54
CA ARG A 151 -18.02 -2.28 18.69
C ARG A 151 -17.81 -3.80 18.68
N GLY A 152 -16.99 -4.33 17.79
CA GLY A 152 -16.59 -5.74 17.83
C GLY A 152 -15.40 -5.95 18.77
N SER A 153 -15.25 -7.18 19.27
CA SER A 153 -14.15 -7.58 20.16
C SER A 153 -13.06 -8.39 19.46
N ASP A 154 -13.26 -8.77 18.18
CA ASP A 154 -12.29 -9.54 17.40
C ASP A 154 -12.11 -8.95 16.00
N ALA A 155 -11.00 -9.32 15.34
CA ALA A 155 -10.69 -8.87 14.00
C ALA A 155 -11.59 -9.53 12.95
N ARG A 156 -12.14 -8.75 12.02
CA ARG A 156 -12.99 -9.20 10.91
C ARG A 156 -12.57 -8.64 9.56
N PHE A 157 -11.76 -7.59 9.54
CA PHE A 157 -11.27 -6.89 8.34
C PHE A 157 -9.75 -6.87 8.31
N SER A 158 -9.19 -6.60 7.16
CA SER A 158 -7.81 -6.15 7.04
C SER A 158 -7.74 -4.62 7.09
N THR A 159 -6.58 -4.04 6.78
CA THR A 159 -6.38 -2.58 6.79
C THR A 159 -7.04 -1.87 5.62
N ASN A 160 -7.50 -2.59 4.62
CA ASN A 160 -8.37 -2.22 3.50
C ASN A 160 -8.18 -0.76 3.04
N PRO A 161 -7.13 -0.42 2.27
CA PRO A 161 -6.81 0.97 1.95
C PRO A 161 -7.73 1.58 0.90
N ILE A 162 -7.86 2.92 1.01
CA ILE A 162 -8.52 3.78 0.02
C ILE A 162 -7.49 4.78 -0.49
N CYS A 163 -7.50 5.05 -1.79
CA CYS A 163 -6.75 6.14 -2.36
C CYS A 163 -7.63 7.02 -3.23
N LEU A 164 -7.53 8.34 -3.02
CA LEU A 164 -8.20 9.35 -3.82
C LEU A 164 -7.14 10.29 -4.38
N ALA A 165 -7.18 10.52 -5.69
CA ALA A 165 -6.15 11.29 -6.38
C ALA A 165 -6.78 12.35 -7.30
N MET A 166 -6.32 13.59 -7.15
CA MET A 166 -6.68 14.74 -7.96
C MET A 166 -5.42 15.34 -8.59
N PRO A 167 -5.37 15.56 -9.90
CA PRO A 167 -4.25 16.22 -10.54
C PRO A 167 -3.97 17.60 -9.94
N GLY A 168 -2.70 17.96 -9.89
CA GLY A 168 -2.28 19.31 -9.52
C GLY A 168 -2.35 20.29 -10.70
N THR A 169 -1.78 21.46 -10.48
CA THR A 169 -1.59 22.51 -11.46
C THR A 169 -0.11 22.88 -11.58
N GLU A 170 0.25 23.83 -12.39
CA GLU A 170 1.61 24.37 -12.41
C GLU A 170 2.05 24.96 -11.06
N LYS A 171 1.09 25.52 -10.29
CA LYS A 171 1.34 26.19 -9.01
C LYS A 171 1.03 25.32 -7.80
N GLN A 172 0.16 24.34 -7.95
CA GLN A 172 -0.33 23.50 -6.86
C GLN A 172 0.03 22.03 -7.09
N ALA A 173 0.77 21.45 -6.15
CA ALA A 173 1.03 20.01 -6.15
C ALA A 173 -0.29 19.19 -6.11
N PRO A 174 -0.32 17.99 -6.68
CA PRO A 174 -1.48 17.12 -6.64
C PRO A 174 -2.02 16.89 -5.23
N VAL A 175 -3.33 16.71 -5.10
CA VAL A 175 -3.95 16.26 -3.85
C VAL A 175 -4.11 14.75 -3.90
N LEU A 176 -3.41 14.06 -3.02
CA LEU A 176 -3.36 12.59 -2.98
C LEU A 176 -3.60 12.10 -1.55
N LEU A 177 -4.74 11.48 -1.31
CA LEU A 177 -5.05 10.79 -0.07
C LEU A 177 -4.83 9.29 -0.27
N ASP A 178 -3.88 8.71 0.44
CA ASP A 178 -3.62 7.27 0.49
C ASP A 178 -3.60 6.83 1.94
N MET A 179 -4.62 6.08 2.35
CA MET A 179 -4.82 5.75 3.76
C MET A 179 -5.38 4.36 3.96
N ALA A 180 -4.93 3.68 5.02
CA ALA A 180 -5.63 2.54 5.59
C ALA A 180 -6.96 2.99 6.22
N THR A 181 -7.94 2.10 6.28
CA THR A 181 -9.20 2.31 7.02
C THR A 181 -9.08 1.99 8.51
N SER A 182 -7.93 1.44 8.94
CA SER A 182 -7.53 1.31 10.34
C SER A 182 -6.79 2.56 10.84
N ARG A 183 -6.74 2.74 12.17
CA ARG A 183 -6.00 3.86 12.79
C ARG A 183 -4.49 3.77 12.56
N ILE A 184 -3.94 2.55 12.52
CA ILE A 184 -2.54 2.29 12.23
C ILE A 184 -2.39 1.05 11.35
N ALA A 185 -1.26 0.96 10.64
CA ALA A 185 -0.83 -0.27 10.00
C ALA A 185 -0.21 -1.23 11.03
N LEU A 186 -0.27 -2.55 10.78
CA LEU A 186 0.34 -3.59 11.63
C LEU A 186 1.84 -3.33 11.86
N GLY A 187 2.55 -2.79 10.87
CA GLY A 187 3.97 -2.45 11.01
C GLY A 187 4.28 -1.43 12.11
N LYS A 188 3.35 -0.53 12.46
CA LYS A 188 3.54 0.39 13.60
C LYS A 188 3.47 -0.35 14.94
N ALA A 189 2.58 -1.33 15.07
CA ALA A 189 2.53 -2.19 16.27
C ALA A 189 3.82 -3.02 16.40
N ARG A 190 4.37 -3.53 15.27
CA ARG A 190 5.67 -4.23 15.25
C ARG A 190 6.81 -3.35 15.76
N VAL A 191 6.90 -2.10 15.28
CA VAL A 191 7.94 -1.18 15.72
C VAL A 191 7.83 -0.89 17.21
N ALA A 192 6.63 -0.63 17.73
CA ALA A 192 6.40 -0.41 19.15
C ALA A 192 6.79 -1.65 19.99
N LEU A 193 6.39 -2.86 19.54
CA LEU A 193 6.75 -4.12 20.19
C LEU A 193 8.26 -4.34 20.22
N ASN A 194 8.97 -4.09 19.12
CA ASN A 194 10.42 -4.26 19.03
C ASN A 194 11.20 -3.25 19.92
N LYS A 195 10.60 -2.09 20.22
CA LYS A 195 11.19 -1.07 21.06
C LYS A 195 10.75 -1.11 22.50
N ASP A 196 9.86 -2.03 22.85
CA ASP A 196 9.22 -2.10 24.17
C ASP A 196 8.51 -0.77 24.53
N GLU A 197 7.87 -0.13 23.54
CA GLU A 197 7.15 1.11 23.67
C GLU A 197 5.64 0.88 23.66
N ALA A 198 4.91 1.56 24.55
CA ALA A 198 3.46 1.52 24.53
C ALA A 198 2.89 2.24 23.29
N LEU A 199 1.80 1.70 22.76
CA LEU A 199 0.99 2.38 21.74
C LEU A 199 0.16 3.51 22.36
N LYS A 200 -0.26 4.47 21.54
CA LYS A 200 -1.25 5.48 21.96
C LYS A 200 -2.61 4.83 22.20
N ASP A 201 -3.41 5.45 23.06
CA ASP A 201 -4.77 5.00 23.34
C ASP A 201 -5.63 4.88 22.08
N GLY A 202 -6.48 3.87 22.07
CA GLY A 202 -7.48 3.63 21.04
C GLY A 202 -6.94 3.06 19.73
N LEU A 203 -5.67 2.66 19.65
CA LEU A 203 -5.07 2.08 18.44
C LEU A 203 -5.31 0.57 18.32
N VAL A 204 -5.40 -0.11 19.46
CA VAL A 204 -5.62 -1.56 19.54
C VAL A 204 -6.61 -1.89 20.65
N ILE A 205 -7.20 -3.07 20.56
CA ILE A 205 -8.01 -3.72 21.60
C ILE A 205 -7.40 -5.07 21.95
N ASP A 206 -7.63 -5.52 23.18
CA ASP A 206 -7.30 -6.86 23.63
C ASP A 206 -8.28 -7.92 23.06
N HIS A 207 -8.06 -9.19 23.40
CA HIS A 207 -8.92 -10.31 22.99
C HIS A 207 -10.35 -10.28 23.55
N LYS A 208 -10.65 -9.37 24.50
CA LYS A 208 -11.98 -9.15 25.06
C LYS A 208 -12.67 -7.90 24.49
N GLY A 209 -11.98 -7.18 23.62
CA GLY A 209 -12.47 -5.95 23.00
C GLY A 209 -12.24 -4.70 23.85
N HIS A 210 -11.46 -4.77 24.94
CA HIS A 210 -11.12 -3.60 25.74
C HIS A 210 -9.96 -2.82 25.09
N PRO A 211 -9.98 -1.48 25.15
CA PRO A 211 -8.85 -0.67 24.71
C PRO A 211 -7.55 -1.11 25.39
N SER A 212 -6.48 -1.19 24.61
CA SER A 212 -5.13 -1.53 25.09
C SER A 212 -4.10 -0.59 24.49
N THR A 213 -3.01 -0.37 25.22
CA THR A 213 -1.79 0.31 24.73
C THR A 213 -0.64 -0.67 24.54
N ASP A 214 -0.83 -1.94 24.90
CA ASP A 214 0.18 -2.99 24.79
C ASP A 214 0.28 -3.50 23.35
N PRO A 215 1.40 -3.28 22.62
CA PRO A 215 1.58 -3.80 21.27
C PRO A 215 1.64 -5.34 21.22
N ALA A 216 1.87 -6.03 22.34
CA ALA A 216 1.93 -7.49 22.39
C ALA A 216 0.60 -8.15 22.04
N VAL A 217 -0.54 -7.47 22.15
CA VAL A 217 -1.86 -7.97 21.69
C VAL A 217 -1.88 -8.28 20.19
N MET A 218 -0.93 -7.74 19.42
CA MET A 218 -0.74 -8.00 17.98
C MET A 218 0.38 -9.00 17.69
N ALA A 219 1.08 -9.52 18.71
CA ALA A 219 2.28 -10.35 18.53
C ALA A 219 2.02 -11.63 17.73
N GLY A 220 0.90 -12.30 17.93
CA GLY A 220 0.56 -13.53 17.21
C GLY A 220 0.31 -13.33 15.70
N TYR A 221 0.01 -12.11 15.24
CA TYR A 221 -0.01 -11.79 13.80
C TYR A 221 1.37 -11.53 13.23
N LEU A 222 2.31 -11.07 14.07
CA LEU A 222 3.67 -10.69 13.67
C LEU A 222 4.64 -11.89 13.74
N PHE A 223 4.47 -12.72 14.75
CA PHE A 223 5.34 -13.84 15.08
C PHE A 223 4.50 -15.09 15.44
N PRO A 224 3.75 -15.65 14.48
CA PRO A 224 2.79 -16.73 14.76
C PRO A 224 3.45 -18.00 15.30
N GLU A 225 4.75 -18.17 15.08
CA GLU A 225 5.54 -19.32 15.54
C GLU A 225 5.89 -19.28 17.04
N ARG A 226 5.74 -18.15 17.71
CA ARG A 226 6.08 -18.01 19.12
C ARG A 226 5.02 -18.69 20.00
N PRO A 227 5.40 -19.65 20.86
CA PRO A 227 4.44 -20.42 21.66
C PRO A 227 3.82 -19.62 22.81
N ASP A 228 4.45 -18.51 23.20
CA ASP A 228 4.10 -17.66 24.34
C ASP A 228 3.33 -16.40 23.93
N ASN A 229 2.88 -16.33 22.67
CA ASN A 229 2.05 -15.20 22.22
C ASN A 229 0.79 -15.06 23.10
N PRO A 230 0.43 -13.84 23.53
CA PRO A 230 -0.83 -13.60 24.18
C PRO A 230 -2.00 -13.86 23.24
N PRO A 231 -3.23 -14.00 23.78
CA PRO A 231 -4.43 -14.08 22.94
C PRO A 231 -4.53 -12.89 22.01
N LEU A 232 -4.89 -13.14 20.74
CA LEU A 232 -4.93 -12.11 19.68
C LEU A 232 -5.91 -10.99 19.99
N GLY A 233 -5.41 -9.78 19.98
CA GLY A 233 -6.21 -8.57 19.93
C GLY A 233 -6.54 -8.14 18.50
N ALA A 234 -6.88 -6.87 18.32
CA ALA A 234 -7.15 -6.32 17.00
C ALA A 234 -6.76 -4.82 16.92
N LEU A 235 -6.46 -4.37 15.71
CA LEU A 235 -6.39 -2.95 15.37
C LEU A 235 -7.80 -2.34 15.40
N THR A 236 -7.89 -1.03 15.61
CA THR A 236 -9.15 -0.30 15.59
C THR A 236 -9.35 0.45 14.26
N PRO A 237 -10.61 0.64 13.81
CA PRO A 237 -10.89 1.40 12.60
C PRO A 237 -10.68 2.91 12.82
N LEU A 238 -10.26 3.61 11.77
CA LEU A 238 -10.09 5.06 11.75
C LEU A 238 -11.41 5.78 12.02
N GLY A 239 -11.43 6.71 13.00
CA GLY A 239 -12.66 7.46 13.30
C GLY A 239 -13.85 6.55 13.61
N GLU A 240 -13.60 5.41 14.28
CA GLU A 240 -14.61 4.47 14.77
C GLU A 240 -15.50 3.90 13.64
N TYR A 241 -16.83 4.18 13.67
CA TYR A 241 -17.77 3.67 12.67
C TYR A 241 -17.48 4.15 11.25
N LYS A 242 -16.80 5.30 11.08
CA LYS A 242 -16.48 5.87 9.77
C LYS A 242 -15.46 5.00 9.02
N GLY A 243 -14.33 4.72 9.64
CA GLY A 243 -13.31 3.83 9.08
C GLY A 243 -13.81 2.40 8.92
N TYR A 244 -14.63 1.89 9.88
CA TYR A 244 -15.30 0.61 9.73
C TYR A 244 -16.20 0.57 8.48
N GLY A 245 -17.03 1.61 8.29
CA GLY A 245 -17.87 1.72 7.09
C GLY A 245 -17.04 1.72 5.79
N LEU A 246 -15.93 2.45 5.76
CA LEU A 246 -15.01 2.47 4.62
C LEU A 246 -14.35 1.10 4.39
N ALA A 247 -13.93 0.40 5.46
CA ALA A 247 -13.37 -0.95 5.35
C ALA A 247 -14.37 -1.94 4.74
N LEU A 248 -15.64 -1.84 5.14
CA LEU A 248 -16.72 -2.66 4.57
C LEU A 248 -16.91 -2.34 3.08
N PHE A 249 -16.90 -1.07 2.68
CA PHE A 249 -16.98 -0.70 1.25
C PHE A 249 -15.76 -1.19 0.45
N CYS A 250 -14.57 -1.25 1.02
CA CYS A 250 -13.41 -1.89 0.37
C CYS A 250 -13.66 -3.38 0.10
N GLU A 251 -14.29 -4.12 1.03
CA GLU A 251 -14.69 -5.51 0.79
C GLU A 251 -15.74 -5.63 -0.31
N LEU A 252 -16.75 -4.73 -0.32
CA LEU A 252 -17.84 -4.79 -1.29
C LEU A 252 -17.41 -4.34 -2.69
N LEU A 253 -16.63 -3.26 -2.80
CA LEU A 253 -16.17 -2.73 -4.08
C LEU A 253 -14.94 -3.51 -4.58
N GLY A 254 -13.88 -3.57 -3.76
CA GLY A 254 -12.64 -4.25 -4.12
C GLY A 254 -12.79 -5.76 -4.23
N GLY A 255 -13.42 -6.39 -3.25
CA GLY A 255 -13.57 -7.84 -3.18
C GLY A 255 -14.74 -8.37 -4.00
N LEU A 256 -15.97 -7.97 -3.67
CA LEU A 256 -17.18 -8.53 -4.26
C LEU A 256 -17.32 -8.15 -5.74
N LEU A 257 -17.25 -6.84 -6.08
CA LEU A 257 -17.47 -6.41 -7.48
C LEU A 257 -16.34 -6.82 -8.43
N SER A 258 -15.13 -7.09 -7.93
CA SER A 258 -14.04 -7.64 -8.74
C SER A 258 -14.22 -9.15 -9.01
N GLY A 259 -15.08 -9.83 -8.23
CA GLY A 259 -15.18 -11.28 -8.21
C GLY A 259 -13.99 -11.98 -7.54
N GLY A 260 -13.18 -11.25 -6.78
CA GLY A 260 -12.02 -11.75 -6.04
C GLY A 260 -12.34 -12.26 -4.63
N GLY A 261 -13.57 -12.04 -4.18
CA GLY A 261 -14.05 -12.46 -2.86
C GLY A 261 -13.74 -11.48 -1.73
N THR A 262 -14.43 -11.64 -0.62
CA THR A 262 -14.27 -10.90 0.61
C THR A 262 -13.45 -11.69 1.63
N ILE A 263 -13.05 -11.07 2.74
CA ILE A 263 -12.24 -11.70 3.79
C ILE A 263 -13.04 -12.72 4.64
N GLN A 264 -14.33 -12.90 4.38
CA GLN A 264 -15.20 -13.79 5.17
C GLN A 264 -14.69 -15.25 5.17
N PRO A 265 -14.97 -16.06 6.23
CA PRO A 265 -14.29 -17.33 6.49
C PRO A 265 -14.63 -18.50 5.55
N GLU A 266 -15.67 -18.42 4.71
CA GLU A 266 -15.96 -19.45 3.71
C GLU A 266 -14.88 -19.53 2.63
N HIS A 267 -14.12 -18.46 2.41
CA HIS A 267 -12.96 -18.47 1.53
C HIS A 267 -11.76 -19.10 2.24
N GLN A 268 -11.22 -20.19 1.69
CA GLN A 268 -10.03 -20.83 2.22
C GLN A 268 -8.82 -19.86 2.14
N ARG A 269 -8.02 -19.83 3.21
CA ARG A 269 -6.81 -19.01 3.32
C ARG A 269 -5.57 -19.88 3.22
N GLN A 270 -4.61 -19.42 2.43
CA GLN A 270 -3.28 -20.02 2.32
C GLN A 270 -2.22 -19.20 3.08
N ASN A 271 -2.65 -18.20 3.87
CA ASN A 271 -1.79 -17.27 4.60
C ASN A 271 -0.83 -16.47 3.70
N SER A 272 -1.28 -16.18 2.48
CA SER A 272 -0.64 -15.23 1.58
C SER A 272 -1.28 -13.83 1.74
N ILE A 273 -0.92 -12.89 0.89
CA ILE A 273 -1.56 -11.59 0.78
C ILE A 273 -2.11 -11.45 -0.63
N ILE A 274 -3.42 -11.64 -0.78
CA ILE A 274 -4.10 -11.41 -2.05
C ILE A 274 -4.89 -10.10 -1.95
N ASN A 275 -4.65 -9.22 -2.91
CA ASN A 275 -5.40 -7.99 -3.05
C ASN A 275 -6.36 -8.05 -4.22
N ASN A 276 -7.51 -7.42 -4.02
CA ASN A 276 -8.42 -7.07 -5.09
C ASN A 276 -8.67 -5.57 -5.03
N MET A 277 -8.77 -4.92 -6.18
CA MET A 277 -8.90 -3.48 -6.30
C MET A 277 -10.06 -3.12 -7.23
N PHE A 278 -10.86 -2.18 -6.78
CA PHE A 278 -11.81 -1.44 -7.60
C PHE A 278 -11.22 -0.05 -7.85
N THR A 279 -11.23 0.38 -9.10
CA THR A 279 -10.74 1.71 -9.50
C THR A 279 -11.77 2.41 -10.38
N LEU A 280 -12.06 3.66 -10.05
CA LEU A 280 -12.76 4.58 -10.92
C LEU A 280 -11.77 5.62 -11.43
N LEU A 281 -11.63 5.73 -12.77
CA LEU A 281 -10.83 6.75 -13.46
C LEU A 281 -11.76 7.73 -14.16
N ILE A 282 -11.48 9.03 -14.04
CA ILE A 282 -12.26 10.11 -14.61
C ILE A 282 -11.32 11.07 -15.35
N ASP A 283 -11.62 11.35 -16.60
CA ASP A 283 -11.03 12.47 -17.33
C ASP A 283 -11.79 13.76 -16.98
N PRO A 284 -11.23 14.65 -16.17
CA PRO A 284 -11.95 15.84 -15.71
C PRO A 284 -12.31 16.79 -16.86
N ALA A 285 -11.57 16.77 -17.98
CA ALA A 285 -11.86 17.60 -19.15
C ALA A 285 -13.21 17.24 -19.83
N ARG A 286 -13.77 16.07 -19.52
CA ARG A 286 -15.10 15.66 -19.98
C ARG A 286 -16.24 16.20 -19.11
N LEU A 287 -15.92 16.76 -17.95
CA LEU A 287 -16.91 17.21 -16.96
C LEU A 287 -16.92 18.73 -16.82
N VAL A 288 -15.74 19.34 -16.81
CA VAL A 288 -15.57 20.77 -16.51
C VAL A 288 -14.49 21.39 -17.40
N ASP A 289 -14.51 22.72 -17.50
CA ASP A 289 -13.42 23.48 -18.10
C ASP A 289 -12.13 23.30 -17.27
N VAL A 290 -11.03 22.87 -17.92
CA VAL A 290 -9.79 22.56 -17.23
C VAL A 290 -9.15 23.79 -16.56
N PRO A 291 -9.03 24.96 -17.20
CA PRO A 291 -8.59 26.19 -16.56
C PRO A 291 -9.39 26.56 -15.31
N TRP A 292 -10.72 26.44 -15.36
CA TRP A 292 -11.58 26.70 -14.21
C TRP A 292 -11.28 25.68 -13.08
N MET A 293 -11.20 24.40 -13.39
CA MET A 293 -10.87 23.36 -12.41
C MET A 293 -9.51 23.63 -11.75
N GLN A 294 -8.50 24.00 -12.53
CA GLN A 294 -7.18 24.32 -12.00
C GLN A 294 -7.23 25.50 -11.03
N HIS A 295 -7.96 26.56 -11.38
CA HIS A 295 -8.17 27.71 -10.50
C HIS A 295 -8.85 27.30 -9.19
N GLU A 296 -9.92 26.48 -9.25
CA GLU A 296 -10.63 26.01 -8.05
C GLU A 296 -9.74 25.13 -7.15
N VAL A 297 -8.91 24.25 -7.74
CA VAL A 297 -7.95 23.45 -6.95
C VAL A 297 -6.94 24.36 -6.24
N GLU A 298 -6.38 25.37 -6.93
CA GLU A 298 -5.46 26.33 -6.32
C GLU A 298 -6.15 27.13 -5.21
N ALA A 299 -7.36 27.62 -5.44
CA ALA A 299 -8.11 28.44 -4.51
C ALA A 299 -8.49 27.67 -3.24
N ILE A 300 -9.04 26.45 -3.36
CA ILE A 300 -9.44 25.67 -2.18
C ILE A 300 -8.24 25.20 -1.35
N VAL A 301 -7.12 24.86 -1.98
CA VAL A 301 -5.91 24.49 -1.26
C VAL A 301 -5.31 25.70 -0.54
N ALA A 302 -5.25 26.86 -1.20
CA ALA A 302 -4.80 28.10 -0.59
C ALA A 302 -5.68 28.49 0.61
N TYR A 303 -7.01 28.39 0.45
CA TYR A 303 -7.98 28.66 1.53
C TYR A 303 -7.75 27.74 2.74
N ALA A 304 -7.59 26.43 2.51
CA ALA A 304 -7.35 25.48 3.58
C ALA A 304 -6.02 25.76 4.32
N LYS A 305 -4.95 26.05 3.57
CA LYS A 305 -3.62 26.36 4.14
C LYS A 305 -3.52 27.72 4.82
N ALA A 306 -4.43 28.65 4.51
CA ALA A 306 -4.51 29.94 5.16
C ALA A 306 -5.09 29.87 6.60
N SER A 307 -5.62 28.72 7.03
CA SER A 307 -6.03 28.53 8.41
C SER A 307 -4.81 28.70 9.35
N PRO A 308 -4.90 29.52 10.40
CA PRO A 308 -3.83 29.64 11.37
C PRO A 308 -3.49 28.25 11.96
N PRO A 309 -2.22 27.84 12.00
CA PRO A 309 -1.86 26.56 12.57
C PRO A 309 -2.12 26.55 14.08
N ALA A 310 -2.66 25.45 14.59
CA ALA A 310 -2.91 25.27 16.03
C ALA A 310 -1.59 25.23 16.84
N ASN A 311 -0.55 24.67 16.23
CA ASN A 311 0.84 24.77 16.70
C ASN A 311 1.62 25.59 15.66
N PRO A 312 2.21 26.75 16.05
CA PRO A 312 2.96 27.60 15.12
C PRO A 312 4.10 26.90 14.37
N GLU A 313 4.68 25.85 14.97
CA GLU A 313 5.77 25.06 14.38
C GLU A 313 5.27 24.02 13.35
N GLU A 314 3.96 23.78 13.29
CA GLU A 314 3.35 22.75 12.44
C GLU A 314 2.38 23.39 11.45
N PRO A 315 2.80 23.65 10.21
CA PRO A 315 1.93 24.28 9.22
C PRO A 315 0.76 23.35 8.83
N VAL A 316 -0.35 23.95 8.40
CA VAL A 316 -1.48 23.18 7.86
C VAL A 316 -1.06 22.44 6.60
N LEU A 317 -1.26 21.13 6.58
CA LEU A 317 -0.93 20.25 5.47
C LEU A 317 -2.22 19.77 4.77
N ILE A 318 -2.11 19.50 3.48
CA ILE A 318 -3.14 18.80 2.71
C ILE A 318 -2.69 17.36 2.40
N ALA A 319 -3.62 16.54 1.94
CA ALA A 319 -3.33 15.16 1.52
C ALA A 319 -2.22 15.14 0.44
N GLY A 320 -1.17 14.35 0.69
CA GLY A 320 0.03 14.25 -0.13
C GLY A 320 1.20 15.14 0.30
N ASP A 321 0.99 16.15 1.15
CA ASP A 321 2.10 16.97 1.68
C ASP A 321 3.05 16.17 2.59
N PRO A 322 2.57 15.31 3.51
CA PRO A 322 3.45 14.47 4.34
C PRO A 322 4.39 13.59 3.51
N GLU A 323 3.86 12.95 2.48
CA GLU A 323 4.60 12.08 1.57
C GLU A 323 5.66 12.87 0.77
N ARG A 324 5.30 14.05 0.29
CA ARG A 324 6.23 14.95 -0.41
C ARG A 324 7.36 15.43 0.50
N ASN A 325 7.05 15.77 1.74
CA ASN A 325 8.04 16.20 2.74
C ASN A 325 8.98 15.04 3.08
N SER A 326 8.45 13.85 3.37
CA SER A 326 9.25 12.65 3.60
C SER A 326 10.16 12.34 2.41
N LYS A 327 9.62 12.41 1.18
CA LYS A 327 10.41 12.16 -0.03
C LYS A 327 11.58 13.14 -0.18
N LYS A 328 11.36 14.44 0.02
CA LYS A 328 12.42 15.46 -0.04
C LYS A 328 13.51 15.19 1.01
N GLU A 329 13.11 14.87 2.22
CA GLU A 329 14.04 14.58 3.31
C GLU A 329 14.86 13.32 3.02
N ARG A 330 14.19 12.21 2.69
CA ARG A 330 14.82 10.91 2.48
C ARG A 330 15.65 10.84 1.18
N GLN A 331 15.33 11.64 0.17
CA GLN A 331 16.20 11.82 -1.00
C GLN A 331 17.52 12.52 -0.64
N ARG A 332 17.50 13.44 0.31
CA ARG A 332 18.70 14.17 0.75
C ARG A 332 19.53 13.36 1.75
N GLN A 333 18.88 12.72 2.72
CA GLN A 333 19.56 12.06 3.84
C GLN A 333 19.79 10.57 3.63
N GLY A 334 19.00 9.94 2.78
CA GLY A 334 18.88 8.49 2.65
C GLY A 334 17.62 7.96 3.34
N ILE A 335 17.23 6.76 2.96
CA ILE A 335 16.10 6.01 3.52
C ILE A 335 16.54 5.34 4.81
N PRO A 336 15.85 5.58 5.95
CA PRO A 336 16.16 4.90 7.20
C PRO A 336 15.69 3.44 7.14
N ILE A 337 16.61 2.52 7.31
CA ILE A 337 16.34 1.09 7.46
C ILE A 337 16.84 0.66 8.82
N ASP A 338 15.98 0.09 9.67
CA ASP A 338 16.39 -0.47 10.95
C ASP A 338 17.19 -1.76 10.76
N ASP A 339 18.01 -2.11 11.76
CA ASP A 339 18.96 -3.21 11.62
C ASP A 339 18.25 -4.57 11.47
N ALA A 340 17.10 -4.76 12.10
CA ALA A 340 16.32 -5.98 11.96
C ALA A 340 15.75 -6.13 10.54
N THR A 341 15.18 -5.07 9.99
CA THR A 341 14.70 -5.05 8.58
C THR A 341 15.86 -5.27 7.61
N TRP A 342 17.02 -4.67 7.88
CA TRP A 342 18.21 -4.86 7.05
C TRP A 342 18.67 -6.32 7.01
N GLU A 343 18.80 -6.97 8.18
CA GLU A 343 19.16 -8.38 8.24
C GLU A 343 18.12 -9.26 7.52
N GLN A 344 16.83 -8.98 7.68
CA GLN A 344 15.76 -9.71 6.98
C GLN A 344 15.87 -9.60 5.45
N ILE A 345 16.28 -8.44 4.91
CA ILE A 345 16.52 -8.26 3.48
C ILE A 345 17.68 -9.14 3.01
N LEU A 346 18.79 -9.15 3.76
CA LEU A 346 19.96 -9.96 3.43
C LEU A 346 19.64 -11.46 3.51
N GLU A 347 18.99 -11.91 4.59
CA GLU A 347 18.54 -13.30 4.74
C GLU A 347 17.58 -13.73 3.62
N GLY A 348 16.72 -12.84 3.18
CA GLY A 348 15.85 -13.07 2.02
C GLY A 348 16.66 -13.33 0.75
N GLY A 349 17.69 -12.53 0.49
CA GLY A 349 18.60 -12.75 -0.65
C GLY A 349 19.41 -14.04 -0.53
N GLU A 350 19.95 -14.36 0.66
CA GLU A 350 20.66 -15.62 0.94
C GLU A 350 19.74 -16.85 0.72
N THR A 351 18.48 -16.74 1.11
CA THR A 351 17.45 -17.78 0.92
C THR A 351 17.23 -18.10 -0.57
N LEU A 352 17.45 -17.12 -1.46
CA LEU A 352 17.39 -17.31 -2.90
C LEU A 352 18.76 -17.67 -3.54
N GLY A 353 19.83 -17.74 -2.73
CA GLY A 353 21.16 -18.14 -3.19
C GLY A 353 22.05 -16.99 -3.65
N LEU A 354 21.84 -15.77 -3.17
CA LEU A 354 22.80 -14.67 -3.25
C LEU A 354 23.75 -14.71 -2.04
N THR A 355 25.00 -14.37 -2.23
CA THR A 355 25.92 -14.13 -1.11
C THR A 355 25.77 -12.71 -0.57
N ARG A 356 26.15 -12.49 0.69
CA ARG A 356 26.15 -11.14 1.29
C ARG A 356 27.07 -10.18 0.51
N ASP A 357 28.23 -10.67 0.06
CA ASP A 357 29.16 -9.85 -0.74
C ASP A 357 28.56 -9.41 -2.06
N GLU A 358 27.85 -10.29 -2.78
CA GLU A 358 27.14 -9.93 -4.01
C GLU A 358 26.07 -8.86 -3.75
N MET A 359 25.33 -8.99 -2.66
CA MET A 359 24.31 -8.02 -2.27
C MET A 359 24.91 -6.68 -1.88
N LEU A 360 25.97 -6.67 -1.07
CA LEU A 360 26.64 -5.44 -0.65
C LEU A 360 27.35 -4.71 -1.80
N ASN A 361 27.90 -5.45 -2.77
CA ASN A 361 28.48 -4.86 -3.98
C ASN A 361 27.43 -4.08 -4.81
N ASN A 362 26.16 -4.48 -4.80
CA ASN A 362 25.08 -3.72 -5.44
C ASN A 362 24.81 -2.35 -4.79
N LEU A 363 25.27 -2.13 -3.56
CA LEU A 363 25.19 -0.84 -2.89
C LEU A 363 26.34 0.10 -3.28
N GLN A 364 27.48 -0.43 -3.65
CA GLN A 364 28.72 0.34 -3.87
C GLN A 364 28.92 0.78 -5.33
N ASN A 365 28.39 0.04 -6.28
CA ASN A 365 28.55 0.36 -7.72
C ASN A 365 27.69 1.59 -8.07
N SER A 366 28.37 2.72 -8.27
CA SER A 366 27.82 4.03 -8.69
C SER A 366 27.49 4.05 -10.16
#